data_f52080337a5a6d84a96fb45e16061f87
#
_entry.id   f52080337a5a6d84a96fb45e16061f87
#
_cell.length_a   1.000
_cell.length_b   1.000
_cell.length_c   1.000
_cell.angle_alpha   90.00
_cell.angle_beta   90.00
_cell.angle_gamma   90.00
#
_symmetry.space_group_name_H-M   'P 1'
#
loop_
_entity.id
_entity.type
_entity.pdbx_description
1 polymer ?
#
loop_
_entity_poly.entity_id
_entity_poly.type
_entity_poly.pdbx_seq_one_letter_code
_entity_poly.pdbx_strand_id
1 'polypeptide(L)'
;SMLSRTAWTITGYYVAIFSLWLFITTTTINFLSLKIKEVASYAFVIGSQLLLVMALKFCEPENGAAARLLSINPIAHLILSWHNSPISEVDFYIHQIETGISLNDSVAFFLGLSSVAVFVSIFIVCRQEIISSNIETEVA
;
A
#
# COMPACT_ATOMS: atom_id res chain seq x y z
N SER A 1 -27.87 -0.52 -17.02
CA SER A 1 -28.51 -0.84 -15.75
C SER A 1 -27.69 -0.28 -14.58
N MET A 2 -28.34 -0.01 -13.45
CA MET A 2 -27.66 0.49 -12.23
C MET A 2 -26.53 -0.46 -11.80
N LEU A 3 -26.75 -1.76 -11.81
CA LEU A 3 -25.78 -2.81 -11.47
C LEU A 3 -24.48 -2.72 -12.29
N SER A 4 -24.57 -2.43 -13.59
CA SER A 4 -23.38 -2.33 -14.43
C SER A 4 -22.54 -1.08 -14.07
N ARG A 5 -23.16 0.05 -13.78
CA ARG A 5 -22.45 1.27 -13.35
C ARG A 5 -21.71 1.05 -12.05
N THR A 6 -22.32 0.40 -11.09
CA THR A 6 -21.71 0.11 -9.79
C THR A 6 -20.56 -0.86 -9.92
N ALA A 7 -20.70 -1.91 -10.73
CA ALA A 7 -19.60 -2.85 -11.00
C ALA A 7 -18.40 -2.16 -11.63
N TRP A 8 -18.60 -1.28 -12.62
CA TRP A 8 -17.51 -0.51 -13.23
C TRP A 8 -16.85 0.46 -12.27
N THR A 9 -17.62 1.09 -11.38
CA THR A 9 -17.07 1.98 -10.35
C THR A 9 -16.19 1.21 -9.38
N ILE A 10 -16.65 0.08 -8.85
CA ILE A 10 -15.88 -0.78 -7.94
C ILE A 10 -14.60 -1.28 -8.63
N THR A 11 -14.71 -1.73 -9.88
CA THR A 11 -13.57 -2.16 -10.67
C THR A 11 -12.55 -1.03 -10.83
N GLY A 12 -13.00 0.20 -11.11
CA GLY A 12 -12.14 1.37 -11.21
C GLY A 12 -11.36 1.66 -9.92
N TYR A 13 -12.03 1.63 -8.78
CA TYR A 13 -11.39 1.76 -7.46
C TYR A 13 -10.33 0.68 -7.23
N TYR A 14 -10.66 -0.56 -7.57
CA TYR A 14 -9.77 -1.68 -7.35
C TYR A 14 -8.52 -1.61 -8.22
N VAL A 15 -8.69 -1.22 -9.49
CA VAL A 15 -7.56 -0.99 -10.40
C VAL A 15 -6.67 0.14 -9.89
N ALA A 16 -7.27 1.24 -9.40
CA ALA A 16 -6.51 2.35 -8.84
C ALA A 16 -5.70 1.94 -7.60
N ILE A 17 -6.35 1.26 -6.64
CA ILE A 17 -5.71 0.76 -5.41
C ILE A 17 -4.55 -0.18 -5.76
N PHE A 18 -4.78 -1.14 -6.67
CA PHE A 18 -3.77 -2.10 -7.04
C PHE A 18 -2.58 -1.46 -7.78
N SER A 19 -2.86 -0.48 -8.64
CA SER A 19 -1.82 0.28 -9.34
C SER A 19 -0.96 1.10 -8.38
N LEU A 20 -1.57 1.76 -7.39
CA LEU A 20 -0.86 2.50 -6.36
C LEU A 20 0.00 1.57 -5.49
N TRP A 21 -0.53 0.41 -5.12
CA TRP A 21 0.22 -0.60 -4.37
C TRP A 21 1.43 -1.11 -5.16
N LEU A 22 1.28 -1.43 -6.44
CA LEU A 22 2.39 -1.83 -7.31
C LEU A 22 3.42 -0.71 -7.43
N PHE A 23 3.00 0.53 -7.57
CA PHE A 23 3.89 1.69 -7.60
C PHE A 23 4.73 1.80 -6.33
N ILE A 24 4.12 1.70 -5.16
CA ILE A 24 4.82 1.75 -3.87
C ILE A 24 5.79 0.58 -3.75
N THR A 25 5.36 -0.63 -4.09
CA THR A 25 6.18 -1.84 -4.03
C THR A 25 7.41 -1.71 -4.92
N THR A 26 7.22 -1.31 -6.18
CA THR A 26 8.31 -1.14 -7.14
C THR A 26 9.27 -0.03 -6.70
N THR A 27 8.74 1.10 -6.25
CA THR A 27 9.55 2.22 -5.75
C THR A 27 10.39 1.78 -4.54
N THR A 28 9.81 1.02 -3.62
CA THR A 28 10.52 0.51 -2.44
C THR A 28 11.63 -0.47 -2.83
N ILE A 29 11.38 -1.38 -3.77
CA ILE A 29 12.40 -2.30 -4.29
C ILE A 29 13.56 -1.53 -4.93
N ASN A 30 13.26 -0.61 -5.83
CA ASN A 30 14.27 0.21 -6.51
C ASN A 30 15.12 0.99 -5.50
N PHE A 31 14.47 1.49 -4.46
CA PHE A 31 15.13 2.25 -3.42
C PHE A 31 16.08 1.40 -2.56
N LEU A 32 15.62 0.23 -2.16
CA LEU A 32 16.44 -0.73 -1.41
C LEU A 32 17.61 -1.24 -2.25
N SER A 33 17.41 -1.44 -3.56
CA SER A 33 18.46 -1.91 -4.46
C SER A 33 19.64 -0.93 -4.60
N LEU A 34 19.45 0.35 -4.26
CA LEU A 34 20.55 1.32 -4.16
C LEU A 34 21.44 1.10 -2.92
N LYS A 35 20.94 0.39 -1.92
CA LYS A 35 21.63 0.16 -0.64
C LYS A 35 22.11 -1.26 -0.44
N ILE A 36 21.33 -2.21 -0.94
CA ILE A 36 21.57 -3.66 -0.83
C ILE A 36 21.48 -4.29 -2.21
N LYS A 37 21.93 -5.54 -2.35
CA LYS A 37 21.84 -6.26 -3.62
C LYS A 37 20.38 -6.40 -4.05
N GLU A 38 20.14 -6.32 -5.35
CA GLU A 38 18.80 -6.36 -5.95
C GLU A 38 17.96 -7.56 -5.46
N VAL A 39 18.53 -8.75 -5.49
CA VAL A 39 17.87 -9.98 -5.01
C VAL A 39 17.45 -9.88 -3.54
N ALA A 40 18.29 -9.28 -2.69
CA ALA A 40 17.98 -9.07 -1.29
C ALA A 40 16.85 -8.06 -1.10
N SER A 41 16.76 -7.02 -1.95
CA SER A 41 15.68 -6.05 -1.95
C SER A 41 14.34 -6.69 -2.27
N TYR A 42 14.28 -7.53 -3.30
CA TYR A 42 13.08 -8.31 -3.62
C TYR A 42 12.68 -9.24 -2.47
N ALA A 43 13.63 -10.00 -1.93
CA ALA A 43 13.36 -10.92 -0.82
C ALA A 43 12.83 -10.18 0.42
N PHE A 44 13.39 -9.01 0.74
CA PHE A 44 12.96 -8.20 1.87
C PHE A 44 11.53 -7.67 1.67
N VAL A 45 11.22 -7.10 0.50
CA VAL A 45 9.90 -6.52 0.23
C VAL A 45 8.82 -7.60 0.17
N ILE A 46 9.08 -8.71 -0.52
CA ILE A 46 8.12 -9.83 -0.59
C ILE A 46 7.96 -10.47 0.80
N GLY A 47 9.05 -10.67 1.52
CA GLY A 47 9.01 -11.21 2.89
C GLY A 47 8.22 -10.33 3.84
N SER A 48 8.37 -9.00 3.77
CA SER A 48 7.59 -8.07 4.58
C SER A 48 6.08 -8.13 4.26
N GLN A 49 5.71 -8.25 2.99
CA GLN A 49 4.32 -8.41 2.58
C GLN A 49 3.72 -9.74 3.08
N LEU A 50 4.49 -10.82 3.04
CA LEU A 50 4.05 -12.10 3.62
C LEU A 50 3.85 -12.00 5.13
N LEU A 51 4.72 -11.31 5.84
CA LEU A 51 4.55 -11.05 7.28
C LEU A 51 3.28 -10.24 7.56
N LEU A 52 2.98 -9.23 6.74
CA LEU A 52 1.73 -8.46 6.84
C LEU A 52 0.49 -9.33 6.59
N VAL A 53 0.54 -10.25 5.64
CA VAL A 53 -0.53 -11.24 5.41
C VAL A 53 -0.69 -12.16 6.62
N MET A 54 0.42 -12.63 7.20
CA MET A 54 0.36 -13.48 8.40
C MET A 54 -0.19 -12.71 9.60
N ALA A 55 0.16 -11.44 9.76
CA ALA A 55 -0.37 -10.59 10.82
C ALA A 55 -1.89 -10.47 10.79
N LEU A 56 -2.52 -10.53 9.61
CA LEU A 56 -3.99 -10.50 9.47
C LEU A 56 -4.66 -11.70 10.15
N LYS A 57 -4.00 -12.86 10.25
CA LYS A 57 -4.55 -14.05 10.91
C LYS A 57 -4.59 -13.94 12.43
N PHE A 58 -3.75 -13.09 13.00
CA PHE A 58 -3.68 -12.88 14.45
C PHE A 58 -4.55 -11.71 14.94
N CYS A 59 -5.15 -10.96 14.03
CA CYS A 59 -6.06 -9.87 14.37
C CYS A 59 -7.48 -10.43 14.51
N GLU A 60 -7.91 -10.71 15.74
CA GLU A 60 -9.31 -11.02 16.01
C GLU A 60 -10.14 -9.73 15.93
N PRO A 61 -11.22 -9.71 15.11
CA PRO A 61 -11.98 -8.50 14.83
C PRO A 61 -12.75 -7.94 16.05
N GLU A 62 -12.90 -8.71 17.10
CA GLU A 62 -13.63 -8.33 18.31
C GLU A 62 -12.92 -7.29 19.18
N ASN A 63 -11.62 -7.08 18.98
CA ASN A 63 -10.84 -6.10 19.73
C ASN A 63 -10.66 -4.80 18.93
N GLY A 64 -11.08 -3.65 19.47
CA GLY A 64 -10.93 -2.36 18.84
C GLY A 64 -9.47 -1.98 18.50
N ALA A 65 -8.48 -2.54 19.22
CA ALA A 65 -7.07 -2.42 18.90
C ALA A 65 -6.70 -3.20 17.63
N ALA A 66 -7.27 -4.39 17.42
CA ALA A 66 -7.07 -5.20 16.23
C ALA A 66 -7.65 -4.53 14.98
N ALA A 67 -8.82 -3.89 15.08
CA ALA A 67 -9.42 -3.12 14.00
C ALA A 67 -8.52 -1.94 13.56
N ARG A 68 -7.88 -1.26 14.51
CA ARG A 68 -6.91 -0.19 14.21
C ARG A 68 -5.64 -0.72 13.54
N LEU A 69 -5.12 -1.86 13.97
CA LEU A 69 -3.98 -2.51 13.33
C LEU A 69 -4.31 -2.95 11.90
N LEU A 70 -5.53 -3.44 11.66
CA LEU A 70 -6.02 -3.78 10.34
C LEU A 70 -6.08 -2.55 9.42
N SER A 71 -6.54 -1.39 9.93
CA SER A 71 -6.63 -0.17 9.12
C SER A 71 -5.27 0.41 8.71
N ILE A 72 -4.19 0.05 9.38
CA ILE A 72 -2.82 0.46 9.05
C ILE A 72 -2.15 -0.56 8.11
N ASN A 73 -2.66 -1.78 8.02
CA ASN A 73 -2.06 -2.83 7.21
C ASN A 73 -2.41 -2.66 5.73
N PRO A 74 -1.43 -2.38 4.83
CA PRO A 74 -1.71 -2.17 3.42
C PRO A 74 -2.35 -3.38 2.73
N ILE A 75 -2.10 -4.60 3.20
CA ILE A 75 -2.72 -5.80 2.63
C ILE A 75 -4.22 -5.86 2.93
N ALA A 76 -4.66 -5.35 4.09
CA ALA A 76 -6.09 -5.28 4.40
C ALA A 76 -6.84 -4.40 3.40
N HIS A 77 -6.22 -3.31 2.94
CA HIS A 77 -6.78 -2.42 1.94
C HIS A 77 -6.84 -3.02 0.51
N LEU A 78 -6.12 -4.12 0.25
CA LEU A 78 -6.18 -4.84 -1.02
C LEU A 78 -7.31 -5.88 -1.07
N ILE A 79 -7.87 -6.26 0.08
CA ILE A 79 -8.90 -7.28 0.15
C ILE A 79 -10.27 -6.63 -0.04
N LEU A 80 -10.87 -6.80 -1.23
CA LEU A 80 -12.13 -6.18 -1.59
C LEU A 80 -13.26 -6.54 -0.61
N SER A 81 -13.33 -7.80 -0.17
CA SER A 81 -14.36 -8.28 0.75
C SER A 81 -14.29 -7.66 2.16
N TRP A 82 -13.25 -6.89 2.45
CA TRP A 82 -13.09 -6.21 3.75
C TRP A 82 -13.52 -4.75 3.70
N HIS A 83 -13.99 -4.27 2.55
CA HIS A 83 -14.48 -2.90 2.41
C HIS A 83 -15.99 -2.86 2.65
N ASN A 84 -16.42 -1.84 3.39
CA ASN A 84 -17.85 -1.54 3.51
C ASN A 84 -18.40 -1.08 2.17
N SER A 85 -19.43 -1.75 1.69
CA SER A 85 -20.11 -1.40 0.46
C SER A 85 -21.56 -1.02 0.75
N PRO A 86 -22.09 0.03 0.10
CA PRO A 86 -23.51 0.36 0.16
C PRO A 86 -24.40 -0.65 -0.62
N ILE A 87 -23.81 -1.68 -1.24
CA ILE A 87 -24.50 -2.67 -2.03
C ILE A 87 -24.62 -3.95 -1.21
N SER A 88 -25.84 -4.30 -0.83
CA SER A 88 -26.14 -5.48 0.00
C SER A 88 -25.64 -6.80 -0.59
N GLU A 89 -25.51 -6.89 -1.92
CA GLU A 89 -25.02 -8.10 -2.60
C GLU A 89 -23.50 -8.29 -2.47
N VAL A 90 -22.75 -7.21 -2.25
CA VAL A 90 -21.32 -7.25 -1.96
C VAL A 90 -21.07 -7.40 -0.45
N ASP A 91 -22.00 -6.88 0.37
CA ASP A 91 -21.99 -6.99 1.83
C ASP A 91 -22.21 -8.41 2.36
N PHE A 92 -22.68 -9.33 1.54
CA PHE A 92 -23.02 -10.69 1.98
C PHE A 92 -21.83 -11.45 2.58
N TYR A 93 -20.61 -11.13 2.16
CA TYR A 93 -19.39 -11.73 2.70
C TYR A 93 -18.74 -10.93 3.83
N ILE A 94 -19.16 -9.69 4.07
CA ILE A 94 -18.53 -8.74 5.00
C ILE A 94 -19.08 -8.88 6.43
N HIS A 95 -20.19 -9.57 6.64
CA HIS A 95 -20.81 -9.74 7.96
C HIS A 95 -19.94 -10.44 9.02
N GLN A 96 -18.75 -10.93 8.64
CA GLN A 96 -17.83 -11.56 9.59
C GLN A 96 -16.75 -10.62 10.13
N ILE A 97 -16.45 -9.49 9.46
CA ILE A 97 -15.40 -8.57 9.91
C ILE A 97 -15.82 -7.13 9.60
N GLU A 98 -16.37 -6.43 10.58
CA GLU A 98 -16.59 -4.99 10.49
C GLU A 98 -15.25 -4.25 10.61
N THR A 99 -14.54 -4.10 9.50
CA THR A 99 -13.25 -3.37 9.49
C THR A 99 -13.43 -1.86 9.51
N GLY A 100 -14.61 -1.34 9.15
CA GLY A 100 -14.87 0.09 9.00
C GLY A 100 -14.09 0.75 7.85
N ILE A 101 -13.41 -0.02 7.00
CA ILE A 101 -12.61 0.50 5.88
C ILE A 101 -13.52 0.70 4.66
N SER A 102 -13.56 1.93 4.15
CA SER A 102 -14.23 2.23 2.87
C SER A 102 -13.24 2.17 1.70
N LEU A 103 -13.77 2.05 0.46
CA LEU A 103 -12.93 2.12 -0.75
C LEU A 103 -12.20 3.47 -0.86
N ASN A 104 -12.85 4.56 -0.46
CA ASN A 104 -12.25 5.89 -0.45
C ASN A 104 -11.09 5.98 0.55
N ASP A 105 -11.25 5.38 1.74
CA ASP A 105 -10.18 5.33 2.75
C ASP A 105 -8.96 4.58 2.22
N SER A 106 -9.18 3.49 1.49
CA SER A 106 -8.11 2.71 0.88
C SER A 106 -7.38 3.49 -0.22
N VAL A 107 -8.10 4.21 -1.07
CA VAL A 107 -7.47 5.09 -2.07
C VAL A 107 -6.69 6.21 -1.39
N ALA A 108 -7.26 6.87 -0.38
CA ALA A 108 -6.57 7.92 0.38
C ALA A 108 -5.31 7.40 1.08
N PHE A 109 -5.39 6.21 1.67
CA PHE A 109 -4.26 5.53 2.30
C PHE A 109 -3.11 5.29 1.32
N PHE A 110 -3.38 4.69 0.16
CA PHE A 110 -2.34 4.42 -0.84
C PHE A 110 -1.83 5.69 -1.53
N LEU A 111 -2.67 6.71 -1.73
CA LEU A 111 -2.21 8.01 -2.21
C LEU A 111 -1.25 8.67 -1.20
N GLY A 112 -1.57 8.60 0.09
CA GLY A 112 -0.69 9.08 1.15
C GLY A 112 0.66 8.36 1.14
N LEU A 113 0.66 7.03 1.10
CA LEU A 113 1.90 6.24 1.03
C LEU A 113 2.69 6.53 -0.26
N SER A 114 2.03 6.66 -1.41
CA SER A 114 2.68 7.01 -2.67
C SER A 114 3.33 8.39 -2.62
N SER A 115 2.66 9.36 -2.01
CA SER A 115 3.22 10.70 -1.81
C SER A 115 4.46 10.67 -0.94
N VAL A 116 4.44 9.93 0.17
CA VAL A 116 5.62 9.73 1.02
C VAL A 116 6.76 9.07 0.24
N ALA A 117 6.47 8.02 -0.55
CA ALA A 117 7.47 7.34 -1.35
C ALA A 117 8.12 8.29 -2.37
N VAL A 118 7.35 9.16 -3.02
CA VAL A 118 7.85 10.17 -3.96
C VAL A 118 8.73 11.19 -3.23
N PHE A 119 8.27 11.74 -2.11
CA PHE A 119 9.05 12.71 -1.32
C PHE A 119 10.38 12.14 -0.86
N VAL A 120 10.38 10.92 -0.33
CA VAL A 120 11.60 10.22 0.10
C VAL A 120 12.54 10.00 -1.09
N SER A 121 12.01 9.60 -2.25
CA SER A 121 12.79 9.39 -3.48
C SER A 121 13.46 10.69 -3.94
N ILE A 122 12.72 11.79 -4.00
CA ILE A 122 13.25 13.12 -4.38
C ILE A 122 14.33 13.54 -3.39
N PHE A 123 14.08 13.43 -2.07
CA PHE A 123 15.03 13.82 -1.04
C PHE A 123 16.38 13.10 -1.19
N ILE A 124 16.36 11.80 -1.51
CA ILE A 124 17.59 11.01 -1.63
C ILE A 124 18.32 11.32 -2.91
N VAL A 125 17.61 11.49 -4.05
CA VAL A 125 18.25 11.90 -5.31
C VAL A 125 18.93 13.27 -5.13
N CYS A 126 18.24 14.26 -4.59
CA CYS A 126 18.83 15.57 -4.33
C CYS A 126 20.06 15.50 -3.40
N ARG A 127 20.01 14.63 -2.38
CA ARG A 127 21.15 14.46 -1.48
C ARG A 127 22.35 13.80 -2.17
N GLN A 128 22.14 12.86 -3.06
CA GLN A 128 23.21 12.23 -3.85
C GLN A 128 23.88 13.21 -4.80
N GLU A 129 23.11 14.06 -5.47
CA GLU A 129 23.65 15.10 -6.35
C GLU A 129 24.54 16.11 -5.60
N ILE A 130 24.12 16.55 -4.41
CA ILE A 130 24.90 17.47 -3.58
C ILE A 130 26.24 16.83 -3.17
N ILE A 131 26.23 15.56 -2.78
CA ILE A 131 27.46 14.84 -2.38
C ILE A 131 28.39 14.68 -3.59
N SER A 132 27.85 14.33 -4.76
CA SER A 132 28.63 14.18 -5.99
C SER A 132 29.29 15.49 -6.41
N SER A 133 28.57 16.60 -6.39
CA SER A 133 29.09 17.92 -6.75
C SER A 133 30.19 18.42 -5.80
N ASN A 134 30.10 18.10 -4.50
CA ASN A 134 31.12 18.46 -3.52
C ASN A 134 32.42 17.68 -3.73
N ILE A 135 32.33 16.40 -4.11
CA ILE A 135 33.50 15.57 -4.38
C ILE A 135 34.25 16.09 -5.64
N GLU A 136 33.52 16.48 -6.68
CA GLU A 136 34.12 17.03 -7.91
C GLU A 136 34.85 18.39 -7.64
N THR A 137 34.33 19.20 -6.73
CA THR A 137 34.97 20.47 -6.34
C THR A 137 36.22 20.30 -5.46
N GLU A 138 36.32 19.20 -4.68
CA GLU A 138 37.51 18.90 -3.89
C GLU A 138 38.65 18.25 -4.70
N VAL A 139 38.34 17.62 -5.82
CA VAL A 139 39.33 16.94 -6.69
C VAL A 139 39.85 17.84 -7.80
N ALA A 140 39.21 18.96 -8.06
CA ALA A 140 39.59 19.96 -9.05
C ALA A 140 40.52 21.02 -8.43
#